data_cd1853ca439af2dc63aa143a6aaf6a2b
#
_entry.id   cd1853ca439af2dc63aa143a6aaf6a2b
#
_cell.length_a   1.000
_cell.length_b   1.000
_cell.length_c   1.000
_cell.angle_alpha   90.00
_cell.angle_beta   90.00
_cell.angle_gamma   90.00
#
_symmetry.space_group_name_H-M   'P 1'
#
loop_
_entity.id
_entity.type
_entity.pdbx_description
1 polymer ?
#
loop_
_entity_poly.entity_id
_entity_poly.type
_entity_poly.pdbx_seq_one_letter_code
_entity_poly.pdbx_strand_id
1 'polypeptide(L)'
;VLVNGNKVKAGYNLKLGDEIDLKSVVEKVLSSKPQDIPIDIVYQDKDIAVINKSQGMVVHPAVSNYDGTLVNALMFNLDNLSSINGVIRPGIVHRLDKDTSGLLVVAKNDQAHVSLSEQIANKTCKRIYWAIVEGVVKSNGEIITQIGRDPKNRLKMAVLESGKGKTAHTIFRVIKTWDKYSLVEFELKTGRTHQIRVHSAYMHHPIVGDKLYNPNKCKFNLNGQLLHAKKLTLIHPTTHKEMTFECNLPDYFERVINILDNSK
;
A
#
# COMPACT_ATOMS: atom_id res chain seq x y z
N VAL A 1 14.74 -29.93 -5.54
CA VAL A 1 15.82 -30.78 -6.03
C VAL A 1 15.94 -31.95 -5.10
N LEU A 2 15.95 -33.17 -5.64
CA LEU A 2 16.32 -34.38 -4.91
C LEU A 2 17.69 -34.81 -5.42
N VAL A 3 18.51 -35.36 -4.55
CA VAL A 3 19.76 -36.03 -4.92
C VAL A 3 19.66 -37.45 -4.37
N ASN A 4 19.82 -38.43 -5.26
CA ASN A 4 19.65 -39.86 -4.94
C ASN A 4 18.28 -40.12 -4.24
N GLY A 5 17.21 -39.51 -4.74
CA GLY A 5 15.85 -39.59 -4.19
C GLY A 5 15.58 -38.78 -2.90
N ASN A 6 16.60 -38.16 -2.30
CA ASN A 6 16.49 -37.44 -1.05
C ASN A 6 16.49 -35.92 -1.22
N LYS A 7 15.65 -35.19 -0.45
CA LYS A 7 15.62 -33.73 -0.46
C LYS A 7 16.88 -33.16 0.17
N VAL A 8 17.62 -32.33 -0.55
CA VAL A 8 18.87 -31.70 -0.09
C VAL A 8 18.72 -30.18 0.07
N LYS A 9 19.58 -29.58 0.91
CA LYS A 9 19.65 -28.11 1.09
C LYS A 9 20.35 -27.45 -0.10
N ALA A 10 20.07 -26.16 -0.33
CA ALA A 10 20.64 -25.37 -1.46
C ALA A 10 22.17 -25.28 -1.49
N GLY A 11 22.89 -25.67 -0.45
CA GLY A 11 24.35 -25.70 -0.41
C GLY A 11 24.92 -27.14 -0.41
N TYR A 12 24.16 -28.14 -0.83
CA TYR A 12 24.66 -29.52 -0.95
C TYR A 12 25.71 -29.60 -2.02
N ASN A 13 26.89 -30.15 -1.68
CA ASN A 13 27.99 -30.40 -2.63
C ASN A 13 27.75 -31.73 -3.33
N LEU A 14 27.49 -31.67 -4.62
CA LEU A 14 27.30 -32.85 -5.47
C LEU A 14 28.59 -33.70 -5.55
N LYS A 15 28.42 -34.99 -5.55
CA LYS A 15 29.49 -35.97 -5.76
C LYS A 15 29.37 -36.60 -7.13
N LEU A 16 30.49 -37.08 -7.67
CA LEU A 16 30.47 -37.82 -8.92
C LEU A 16 29.64 -39.11 -8.77
N GLY A 17 28.62 -39.28 -9.63
CA GLY A 17 27.65 -40.36 -9.56
C GLY A 17 26.34 -40.04 -8.85
N ASP A 18 26.16 -38.83 -8.31
CA ASP A 18 24.87 -38.41 -7.76
C ASP A 18 23.82 -38.29 -8.89
N GLU A 19 22.65 -38.86 -8.65
CA GLU A 19 21.47 -38.74 -9.50
C GLU A 19 20.65 -37.53 -9.05
N ILE A 20 20.44 -36.56 -9.97
CA ILE A 20 19.71 -35.31 -9.66
C ILE A 20 18.32 -35.37 -10.27
N ASP A 21 17.29 -35.37 -9.39
CA ASP A 21 15.89 -35.21 -9.82
C ASP A 21 15.41 -33.78 -9.57
N LEU A 22 15.08 -33.10 -10.67
CA LEU A 22 14.43 -31.77 -10.66
C LEU A 22 12.93 -31.97 -10.82
N LYS A 23 12.21 -32.15 -9.70
CA LYS A 23 10.76 -32.01 -9.76
C LYS A 23 10.44 -30.59 -10.20
N SER A 24 9.92 -30.44 -11.42
CA SER A 24 9.39 -29.17 -11.89
C SER A 24 8.27 -28.74 -10.91
N VAL A 25 8.53 -27.70 -10.15
CA VAL A 25 7.46 -26.96 -9.51
C VAL A 25 6.70 -26.35 -10.68
N VAL A 26 5.45 -26.74 -10.89
CA VAL A 26 4.55 -25.99 -11.77
C VAL A 26 4.50 -24.60 -11.17
N GLU A 27 5.24 -23.66 -11.77
CA GLU A 27 5.15 -22.27 -11.39
C GLU A 27 3.70 -21.87 -11.60
N LYS A 28 2.99 -21.55 -10.51
CA LYS A 28 1.69 -20.88 -10.62
C LYS A 28 1.98 -19.56 -11.34
N VAL A 29 1.66 -19.51 -12.62
CA VAL A 29 1.75 -18.29 -13.41
C VAL A 29 0.84 -17.26 -12.74
N LEU A 30 1.41 -16.12 -12.37
CA LEU A 30 0.64 -14.98 -11.90
C LEU A 30 -0.28 -14.56 -13.03
N SER A 31 -1.56 -14.91 -12.94
CA SER A 31 -2.59 -14.50 -13.90
C SER A 31 -3.66 -13.74 -13.14
N SER A 32 -4.00 -12.56 -13.64
CA SER A 32 -5.16 -11.82 -13.17
C SER A 32 -6.38 -12.31 -13.95
N LYS A 33 -7.25 -13.05 -13.30
CA LYS A 33 -8.58 -13.41 -13.85
C LYS A 33 -9.64 -12.53 -13.19
N PRO A 34 -10.69 -12.11 -13.92
CA PRO A 34 -11.84 -11.41 -13.33
C PRO A 34 -12.43 -12.24 -12.19
N GLN A 35 -12.77 -11.61 -11.08
CA GLN A 35 -13.45 -12.24 -9.95
C GLN A 35 -14.56 -11.31 -9.45
N ASP A 36 -15.74 -11.88 -9.20
CA ASP A 36 -16.87 -11.15 -8.62
C ASP A 36 -16.59 -10.86 -7.13
N ILE A 37 -15.86 -9.78 -6.92
CA ILE A 37 -15.53 -9.26 -5.59
C ILE A 37 -16.09 -7.84 -5.51
N PRO A 38 -16.94 -7.53 -4.52
CA PRO A 38 -17.52 -6.21 -4.38
C PRO A 38 -16.43 -5.18 -4.08
N ILE A 39 -16.49 -4.05 -4.78
CA ILE A 39 -15.62 -2.88 -4.57
C ILE A 39 -16.45 -1.60 -4.50
N ASP A 40 -15.98 -0.66 -3.69
CA ASP A 40 -16.61 0.66 -3.57
C ASP A 40 -16.01 1.61 -4.62
N ILE A 41 -16.78 1.89 -5.68
CA ILE A 41 -16.40 2.80 -6.77
C ILE A 41 -16.95 4.19 -6.42
N VAL A 42 -16.07 5.08 -5.97
CA VAL A 42 -16.42 6.46 -5.59
C VAL A 42 -16.71 7.32 -6.82
N TYR A 43 -16.00 7.07 -7.91
CA TYR A 43 -16.18 7.77 -9.19
C TYR A 43 -15.70 6.90 -10.34
N GLN A 44 -16.35 6.98 -11.49
CA GLN A 44 -15.81 6.46 -12.73
C GLN A 44 -16.35 7.23 -13.95
N ASP A 45 -15.53 7.27 -14.99
CA ASP A 45 -15.89 7.72 -16.33
C ASP A 45 -15.20 6.84 -17.39
N LYS A 46 -14.99 7.34 -18.60
CA LYS A 46 -14.30 6.60 -19.67
C LYS A 46 -12.79 6.49 -19.47
N ASP A 47 -12.18 7.37 -18.67
CA ASP A 47 -10.72 7.51 -18.55
C ASP A 47 -10.19 6.95 -17.22
N ILE A 48 -10.90 7.19 -16.12
CA ILE A 48 -10.45 6.83 -14.78
C ILE A 48 -11.55 6.16 -13.95
N ALA A 49 -11.14 5.43 -12.94
CA ALA A 49 -11.98 5.05 -11.81
C ALA A 49 -11.28 5.37 -10.50
N VAL A 50 -12.03 5.86 -9.50
CA VAL A 50 -11.54 6.09 -8.14
C VAL A 50 -12.23 5.11 -7.21
N ILE A 51 -11.43 4.31 -6.53
CA ILE A 51 -11.89 3.20 -5.69
C ILE A 51 -11.57 3.51 -4.25
N ASN A 52 -12.52 3.30 -3.35
CA ASN A 52 -12.28 3.25 -1.92
C ASN A 52 -11.95 1.81 -1.51
N LYS A 53 -10.66 1.49 -1.49
CA LYS A 53 -10.19 0.13 -1.20
C LYS A 53 -10.41 -0.25 0.26
N SER A 54 -11.02 -1.38 0.52
CA SER A 54 -11.16 -1.93 1.86
C SER A 54 -9.81 -2.37 2.47
N GLN A 55 -9.72 -2.38 3.81
CA GLN A 55 -8.60 -2.97 4.54
C GLN A 55 -8.55 -4.49 4.30
N GLY A 56 -7.36 -5.06 4.25
CA GLY A 56 -7.15 -6.51 4.02
C GLY A 56 -7.05 -6.90 2.54
N MET A 57 -7.48 -6.06 1.61
CA MET A 57 -7.41 -6.33 0.17
C MET A 57 -6.03 -5.95 -0.40
N VAL A 58 -5.37 -6.91 -1.07
CA VAL A 58 -4.13 -6.68 -1.82
C VAL A 58 -4.45 -6.02 -3.16
N VAL A 59 -3.64 -5.06 -3.61
CA VAL A 59 -3.93 -4.34 -4.87
C VAL A 59 -3.75 -5.22 -6.10
N HIS A 60 -2.68 -5.99 -6.20
CA HIS A 60 -2.38 -6.83 -7.38
C HIS A 60 -1.74 -8.15 -6.98
N PRO A 61 -1.86 -9.19 -7.81
CA PRO A 61 -1.28 -10.50 -7.52
C PRO A 61 0.22 -10.45 -7.22
N ALA A 62 0.64 -11.27 -6.26
CA ALA A 62 2.02 -11.45 -5.84
C ALA A 62 2.25 -12.92 -5.42
N VAL A 63 3.49 -13.32 -5.20
CA VAL A 63 3.88 -14.72 -4.88
C VAL A 63 3.08 -15.33 -3.71
N SER A 64 2.58 -14.54 -2.79
CA SER A 64 1.77 -15.01 -1.63
C SER A 64 0.27 -14.74 -1.77
N ASN A 65 -0.17 -14.06 -2.84
CA ASN A 65 -1.56 -13.68 -3.08
C ASN A 65 -1.81 -13.72 -4.59
N TYR A 66 -2.19 -14.88 -5.11
CA TYR A 66 -2.35 -15.11 -6.55
C TYR A 66 -3.69 -14.60 -7.09
N ASP A 67 -4.70 -14.50 -6.25
CA ASP A 67 -6.08 -14.11 -6.55
C ASP A 67 -6.69 -13.32 -5.37
N GLY A 68 -7.97 -12.97 -5.47
CA GLY A 68 -8.67 -12.18 -4.45
C GLY A 68 -8.15 -10.75 -4.32
N THR A 69 -7.52 -10.20 -5.34
CA THR A 69 -6.91 -8.87 -5.31
C THR A 69 -7.84 -7.81 -5.90
N LEU A 70 -7.53 -6.54 -5.65
CA LEU A 70 -8.26 -5.44 -6.26
C LEU A 70 -8.23 -5.53 -7.79
N VAL A 71 -7.13 -5.94 -8.41
CA VAL A 71 -7.05 -6.12 -9.87
C VAL A 71 -8.06 -7.17 -10.36
N ASN A 72 -8.21 -8.30 -9.65
CA ASN A 72 -9.22 -9.30 -10.01
C ASN A 72 -10.64 -8.72 -9.95
N ALA A 73 -10.93 -7.92 -8.90
CA ALA A 73 -12.22 -7.24 -8.75
C ALA A 73 -12.43 -6.16 -9.83
N LEU A 74 -11.40 -5.36 -10.15
CA LEU A 74 -11.48 -4.33 -11.18
C LEU A 74 -11.76 -4.93 -12.56
N MET A 75 -11.12 -6.04 -12.90
CA MET A 75 -11.36 -6.74 -14.17
C MET A 75 -12.78 -7.29 -14.31
N PHE A 76 -13.49 -7.52 -13.20
CA PHE A 76 -14.89 -7.95 -13.20
C PHE A 76 -15.85 -6.76 -13.24
N ASN A 77 -15.57 -5.72 -12.46
CA ASN A 77 -16.49 -4.60 -12.23
C ASN A 77 -16.32 -3.44 -13.23
N LEU A 78 -15.23 -3.40 -14.01
CA LEU A 78 -14.95 -2.34 -14.98
C LEU A 78 -14.80 -2.93 -16.39
N ASP A 79 -15.44 -2.30 -17.37
CA ASP A 79 -15.44 -2.75 -18.77
C ASP A 79 -14.06 -2.70 -19.41
N ASN A 80 -13.26 -1.68 -19.04
CA ASN A 80 -11.93 -1.44 -19.63
C ASN A 80 -10.91 -1.08 -18.54
N LEU A 81 -9.68 -1.51 -18.75
CA LEU A 81 -8.51 -1.16 -17.95
C LEU A 81 -7.31 -0.98 -18.87
N SER A 82 -6.44 -0.01 -18.55
CA SER A 82 -5.19 0.17 -19.29
C SER A 82 -4.32 -1.08 -19.20
N SER A 83 -3.70 -1.42 -20.33
CA SER A 83 -2.82 -2.59 -20.47
C SER A 83 -1.32 -2.30 -20.29
N ILE A 84 -0.91 -1.05 -20.09
CA ILE A 84 0.50 -0.63 -20.04
C ILE A 84 1.34 -1.45 -19.05
N ASN A 85 0.80 -1.78 -17.88
CA ASN A 85 1.49 -2.61 -16.89
C ASN A 85 1.24 -4.12 -17.06
N GLY A 86 0.78 -4.52 -18.25
CA GLY A 86 0.54 -5.90 -18.65
C GLY A 86 -0.62 -6.55 -17.90
N VAL A 87 -0.76 -7.86 -18.09
CA VAL A 87 -1.89 -8.65 -17.56
C VAL A 87 -1.94 -8.79 -16.03
N ILE A 88 -0.85 -8.47 -15.34
CA ILE A 88 -0.75 -8.64 -13.89
C ILE A 88 -1.24 -7.40 -13.13
N ARG A 89 -1.15 -6.21 -13.74
CA ARG A 89 -1.45 -4.92 -13.11
C ARG A 89 -2.22 -3.98 -14.02
N PRO A 90 -3.26 -4.43 -14.74
CA PRO A 90 -4.02 -3.57 -15.63
C PRO A 90 -4.57 -2.36 -14.86
N GLY A 91 -4.41 -1.18 -15.42
CA GLY A 91 -4.91 0.09 -14.89
C GLY A 91 -4.23 0.62 -13.62
N ILE A 92 -3.32 -0.11 -12.99
CA ILE A 92 -2.72 0.27 -11.70
C ILE A 92 -1.57 1.26 -11.89
N VAL A 93 -1.76 2.51 -11.48
CA VAL A 93 -0.75 3.59 -11.54
C VAL A 93 -0.06 3.83 -10.19
N HIS A 94 -0.69 3.47 -9.08
CA HIS A 94 -0.11 3.47 -7.73
C HIS A 94 -0.75 2.39 -6.86
N ARG A 95 -0.28 2.24 -5.63
CA ARG A 95 -0.78 1.19 -4.75
C ARG A 95 -0.94 1.65 -3.31
N LEU A 96 -1.82 0.96 -2.59
CA LEU A 96 -1.93 0.95 -1.13
C LEU A 96 -1.40 -0.38 -0.60
N ASP A 97 -0.93 -0.39 0.64
CA ASP A 97 -0.60 -1.63 1.34
C ASP A 97 -1.87 -2.47 1.59
N LYS A 98 -1.72 -3.77 1.81
CA LYS A 98 -2.83 -4.69 2.07
C LYS A 98 -3.80 -4.14 3.12
N ASP A 99 -3.27 -3.76 4.26
CA ASP A 99 -4.06 -3.33 5.42
C ASP A 99 -4.24 -1.80 5.51
N THR A 100 -3.90 -1.06 4.46
CA THR A 100 -4.26 0.35 4.27
C THR A 100 -5.53 0.44 3.45
N SER A 101 -6.53 1.15 3.95
CA SER A 101 -7.79 1.43 3.25
C SER A 101 -7.79 2.78 2.56
N GLY A 102 -8.82 3.08 1.77
CA GLY A 102 -9.10 4.39 1.22
C GLY A 102 -8.82 4.53 -0.28
N LEU A 103 -8.71 5.76 -0.74
CA LEU A 103 -8.77 6.12 -2.14
C LEU A 103 -7.56 5.68 -2.96
N LEU A 104 -7.85 5.10 -4.11
CA LEU A 104 -6.89 4.71 -5.13
C LEU A 104 -7.48 5.01 -6.51
N VAL A 105 -6.70 5.65 -7.40
CA VAL A 105 -7.10 5.89 -8.79
C VAL A 105 -6.58 4.79 -9.71
N VAL A 106 -7.41 4.44 -10.68
CA VAL A 106 -7.16 3.40 -11.69
C VAL A 106 -7.36 4.02 -13.07
N ALA A 107 -6.48 3.69 -14.02
CA ALA A 107 -6.58 4.10 -15.41
C ALA A 107 -7.42 3.10 -16.22
N LYS A 108 -8.46 3.57 -16.92
CA LYS A 108 -9.32 2.74 -17.76
C LYS A 108 -8.82 2.62 -19.20
N ASN A 109 -7.89 3.48 -19.61
CA ASN A 109 -7.23 3.43 -20.92
C ASN A 109 -5.75 3.84 -20.79
N ASP A 110 -4.98 3.62 -21.85
CA ASP A 110 -3.53 3.82 -21.83
C ASP A 110 -3.15 5.31 -21.80
N GLN A 111 -3.93 6.21 -22.40
CA GLN A 111 -3.71 7.65 -22.33
C GLN A 111 -3.86 8.17 -20.89
N ALA A 112 -4.91 7.74 -20.20
CA ALA A 112 -5.12 8.06 -18.79
C ALA A 112 -4.00 7.48 -17.91
N HIS A 113 -3.50 6.28 -18.22
CA HIS A 113 -2.40 5.66 -17.50
C HIS A 113 -1.11 6.47 -17.57
N VAL A 114 -0.73 6.92 -18.76
CA VAL A 114 0.46 7.76 -18.97
C VAL A 114 0.31 9.05 -18.16
N SER A 115 -0.81 9.78 -18.36
CA SER A 115 -1.07 11.04 -17.67
C SER A 115 -1.04 10.90 -16.15
N LEU A 116 -1.73 9.91 -15.57
CA LEU A 116 -1.74 9.69 -14.12
C LEU A 116 -0.36 9.28 -13.59
N SER A 117 0.39 8.48 -14.34
CA SER A 117 1.75 8.07 -13.96
C SER A 117 2.69 9.28 -13.91
N GLU A 118 2.59 10.19 -14.87
CA GLU A 118 3.34 11.45 -14.90
C GLU A 118 2.95 12.36 -13.72
N GLN A 119 1.67 12.49 -13.42
CA GLN A 119 1.21 13.29 -12.27
C GLN A 119 1.76 12.74 -10.95
N ILE A 120 1.82 11.42 -10.79
CA ILE A 120 2.41 10.77 -9.61
C ILE A 120 3.93 11.00 -9.56
N ALA A 121 4.63 10.87 -10.69
CA ALA A 121 6.07 11.10 -10.80
C ALA A 121 6.42 12.57 -10.50
N ASN A 122 5.67 13.51 -11.07
CA ASN A 122 5.84 14.97 -10.93
C ASN A 122 5.25 15.52 -9.62
N LYS A 123 4.63 14.66 -8.78
CA LYS A 123 4.05 15.03 -7.48
C LYS A 123 2.87 16.02 -7.56
N THR A 124 2.21 16.09 -8.70
CA THR A 124 1.00 16.91 -8.89
C THR A 124 -0.26 16.19 -8.43
N CYS A 125 -0.28 14.85 -8.45
CA CYS A 125 -1.32 14.04 -7.82
C CYS A 125 -1.11 14.05 -6.29
N LYS A 126 -1.96 14.79 -5.57
CA LYS A 126 -1.88 14.91 -4.10
C LYS A 126 -2.60 13.74 -3.44
N ARG A 127 -1.96 13.13 -2.46
CA ARG A 127 -2.48 11.98 -1.70
C ARG A 127 -2.36 12.26 -0.22
N ILE A 128 -3.50 12.38 0.45
CA ILE A 128 -3.58 12.70 1.87
C ILE A 128 -4.11 11.47 2.61
N TYR A 129 -3.44 11.13 3.68
CA TYR A 129 -3.77 9.99 4.54
C TYR A 129 -4.02 10.46 5.95
N TRP A 130 -4.92 9.79 6.64
CA TRP A 130 -5.09 9.94 8.07
C TRP A 130 -4.61 8.68 8.77
N ALA A 131 -3.92 8.86 9.90
CA ALA A 131 -3.48 7.76 10.74
C ALA A 131 -3.62 8.09 12.22
N ILE A 132 -3.94 7.08 13.04
CA ILE A 132 -3.76 7.16 14.48
C ILE A 132 -2.38 6.57 14.82
N VAL A 133 -1.56 7.37 15.49
CA VAL A 133 -0.20 7.00 15.89
C VAL A 133 -0.07 6.95 17.41
N GLU A 134 0.89 6.16 17.89
CA GLU A 134 1.23 6.06 19.32
C GLU A 134 1.90 7.36 19.79
N GLY A 135 1.55 7.80 20.99
CA GLY A 135 2.11 8.99 21.63
C GLY A 135 1.55 10.30 21.13
N VAL A 136 1.97 11.38 21.79
CA VAL A 136 1.56 12.75 21.50
C VAL A 136 2.53 13.42 20.55
N VAL A 137 2.11 13.60 19.29
CA VAL A 137 2.87 14.38 18.30
C VAL A 137 2.67 15.87 18.63
N LYS A 138 3.78 16.58 18.95
CA LYS A 138 3.72 17.93 19.51
C LYS A 138 3.58 19.05 18.48
N SER A 139 3.97 18.81 17.24
CA SER A 139 4.01 19.84 16.19
C SER A 139 3.82 19.23 14.81
N ASN A 140 3.37 20.05 13.86
CA ASN A 140 3.43 19.76 12.44
C ASN A 140 4.88 19.72 11.94
N GLY A 141 5.12 19.09 10.81
CA GLY A 141 6.46 19.04 10.23
C GLY A 141 6.54 18.27 8.92
N GLU A 142 7.75 18.00 8.52
CA GLU A 142 8.05 17.16 7.36
C GLU A 142 9.21 16.21 7.65
N ILE A 143 9.24 15.11 6.92
CA ILE A 143 10.28 14.08 7.02
C ILE A 143 10.83 13.82 5.64
N ILE A 144 12.13 14.07 5.48
CA ILE A 144 12.86 13.78 4.25
C ILE A 144 13.98 12.81 4.59
N THR A 145 13.89 11.59 4.06
CA THR A 145 14.85 10.51 4.34
C THR A 145 15.14 9.68 3.09
N GLN A 146 16.02 8.69 3.23
CA GLN A 146 16.20 7.63 2.23
C GLN A 146 15.51 6.36 2.72
N ILE A 147 14.57 5.82 1.96
CA ILE A 147 13.89 4.55 2.30
C ILE A 147 14.36 3.45 1.36
N GLY A 148 14.74 2.33 1.95
CA GLY A 148 15.11 1.11 1.24
C GLY A 148 14.70 -0.14 2.02
N ARG A 149 15.05 -1.32 1.48
CA ARG A 149 14.79 -2.59 2.15
C ARG A 149 15.61 -2.68 3.43
N ASP A 150 14.98 -3.06 4.53
CA ASP A 150 15.67 -3.29 5.81
C ASP A 150 16.71 -4.43 5.65
N PRO A 151 17.99 -4.19 5.96
CA PRO A 151 19.04 -5.19 5.80
C PRO A 151 18.88 -6.39 6.75
N LYS A 152 18.20 -6.20 7.88
CA LYS A 152 18.00 -7.25 8.90
C LYS A 152 16.67 -7.99 8.74
N ASN A 153 15.66 -7.35 8.14
CA ASN A 153 14.33 -7.94 7.96
C ASN A 153 13.77 -7.63 6.57
N ARG A 154 13.85 -8.58 5.65
CA ARG A 154 13.42 -8.42 4.25
C ARG A 154 11.93 -8.11 4.07
N LEU A 155 11.08 -8.30 5.07
CA LEU A 155 9.67 -7.92 5.05
C LEU A 155 9.47 -6.42 5.32
N LYS A 156 10.45 -5.77 5.96
CA LYS A 156 10.42 -4.35 6.31
C LYS A 156 11.11 -3.47 5.27
N MET A 157 10.69 -2.22 5.26
CA MET A 157 11.45 -1.09 4.74
C MET A 157 12.03 -0.32 5.94
N ALA A 158 13.11 0.41 5.73
CA ALA A 158 13.77 1.20 6.78
C ALA A 158 14.28 2.52 6.22
N VAL A 159 14.45 3.50 7.11
CA VAL A 159 15.27 4.67 6.81
C VAL A 159 16.73 4.22 6.75
N LEU A 160 17.39 4.54 5.66
CA LEU A 160 18.76 4.18 5.38
C LEU A 160 19.63 5.43 5.31
N GLU A 161 20.95 5.24 5.43
CA GLU A 161 21.93 6.28 5.18
C GLU A 161 21.86 6.83 3.76
N SER A 162 22.36 8.04 3.56
CA SER A 162 22.40 8.69 2.25
C SER A 162 23.05 7.78 1.19
N GLY A 163 22.42 7.72 0.02
CA GLY A 163 22.86 6.89 -1.12
C GLY A 163 22.47 5.41 -1.06
N LYS A 164 21.94 4.91 0.05
CA LYS A 164 21.53 3.48 0.19
C LYS A 164 20.04 3.21 -0.03
N GLY A 165 19.26 4.24 -0.33
CA GLY A 165 17.80 4.14 -0.53
C GLY A 165 17.27 5.09 -1.59
N LYS A 166 15.95 5.22 -1.66
CA LYS A 166 15.27 6.19 -2.53
C LYS A 166 14.72 7.31 -1.68
N THR A 167 14.91 8.56 -2.10
CA THR A 167 14.37 9.74 -1.40
C THR A 167 12.88 9.58 -1.15
N ALA A 168 12.48 9.79 0.09
CA ALA A 168 11.12 9.75 0.59
C ALA A 168 10.83 11.06 1.32
N HIS A 169 9.73 11.73 0.96
CA HIS A 169 9.31 13.00 1.54
C HIS A 169 7.85 12.92 1.93
N THR A 170 7.55 13.19 3.20
CA THR A 170 6.22 13.19 3.79
C THR A 170 6.04 14.46 4.62
N ILE A 171 4.97 15.20 4.38
CA ILE A 171 4.54 16.30 5.25
C ILE A 171 3.49 15.73 6.21
N PHE A 172 3.49 16.16 7.46
CA PHE A 172 2.49 15.74 8.43
C PHE A 172 1.93 16.90 9.23
N ARG A 173 0.64 16.80 9.60
CA ARG A 173 -0.09 17.76 10.41
C ARG A 173 -0.84 17.03 11.50
N VAL A 174 -0.77 17.52 12.70
CA VAL A 174 -1.55 17.01 13.84
C VAL A 174 -2.97 17.53 13.73
N ILE A 175 -3.94 16.63 13.65
CA ILE A 175 -5.37 16.97 13.63
C ILE A 175 -5.93 17.03 15.04
N LYS A 176 -5.59 16.00 15.87
CA LYS A 176 -6.08 15.84 17.23
C LYS A 176 -5.10 15.04 18.07
N THR A 177 -5.04 15.32 19.34
CA THR A 177 -4.24 14.57 20.31
C THR A 177 -5.10 14.07 21.47
N TRP A 178 -4.74 12.91 22.00
CA TRP A 178 -5.22 12.34 23.24
C TRP A 178 -4.04 12.07 24.16
N ASP A 179 -4.24 11.58 25.36
CA ASP A 179 -3.16 11.33 26.33
C ASP A 179 -1.99 10.50 25.78
N LYS A 180 -2.29 9.45 24.99
CA LYS A 180 -1.29 8.50 24.48
C LYS A 180 -1.33 8.29 22.96
N TYR A 181 -2.09 9.07 22.24
CA TYR A 181 -2.31 8.91 20.79
C TYR A 181 -2.44 10.26 20.10
N SER A 182 -2.19 10.26 18.81
CA SER A 182 -2.47 11.40 17.93
C SER A 182 -3.13 10.95 16.64
N LEU A 183 -4.13 11.71 16.18
CA LEU A 183 -4.62 11.66 14.81
C LEU A 183 -3.79 12.59 13.97
N VAL A 184 -3.14 12.07 12.96
CA VAL A 184 -2.19 12.79 12.11
C VAL A 184 -2.58 12.66 10.65
N GLU A 185 -2.60 13.78 9.96
CA GLU A 185 -2.70 13.87 8.50
C GLU A 185 -1.31 13.79 7.89
N PHE A 186 -1.14 12.95 6.88
CA PHE A 186 0.09 12.79 6.11
C PHE A 186 -0.15 13.12 4.64
N GLU A 187 0.62 14.05 4.10
CA GLU A 187 0.68 14.35 2.68
C GLU A 187 1.92 13.71 2.05
N LEU A 188 1.72 12.82 1.08
CA LEU A 188 2.81 12.15 0.38
C LEU A 188 3.32 12.98 -0.80
N LYS A 189 4.56 13.47 -0.71
CA LYS A 189 5.31 14.04 -1.85
C LYS A 189 6.00 12.97 -2.69
N THR A 190 6.25 11.79 -2.12
CA THR A 190 6.75 10.57 -2.79
C THR A 190 5.90 9.38 -2.36
N GLY A 191 6.01 8.22 -3.03
CA GLY A 191 5.25 7.02 -2.71
C GLY A 191 6.13 5.79 -2.60
N ARG A 192 7.03 5.72 -1.61
CA ARG A 192 7.85 4.53 -1.37
C ARG A 192 7.04 3.48 -0.63
N THR A 193 7.39 2.22 -0.82
CA THR A 193 6.77 1.11 -0.09
C THR A 193 6.78 1.37 1.41
N HIS A 194 5.64 1.25 2.08
CA HIS A 194 5.44 1.48 3.52
C HIS A 194 5.84 2.89 4.00
N GLN A 195 5.93 3.90 3.14
CA GLN A 195 6.56 5.18 3.46
C GLN A 195 6.03 5.83 4.73
N ILE A 196 4.70 6.03 4.88
CA ILE A 196 4.12 6.65 6.07
C ILE A 196 4.40 5.79 7.31
N ARG A 197 4.29 4.47 7.20
CA ARG A 197 4.54 3.51 8.28
C ARG A 197 5.99 3.58 8.79
N VAL A 198 6.95 3.64 7.86
CA VAL A 198 8.39 3.82 8.16
C VAL A 198 8.65 5.18 8.79
N HIS A 199 8.12 6.25 8.22
CA HIS A 199 8.32 7.61 8.73
C HIS A 199 7.69 7.79 10.11
N SER A 200 6.48 7.27 10.36
CA SER A 200 5.84 7.30 11.67
C SER A 200 6.67 6.55 12.72
N ALA A 201 7.18 5.37 12.39
CA ALA A 201 8.06 4.61 13.28
C ALA A 201 9.41 5.34 13.51
N TYR A 202 9.96 5.96 12.49
CA TYR A 202 11.19 6.76 12.57
C TYR A 202 11.05 7.97 13.50
N MET A 203 9.87 8.60 13.53
CA MET A 203 9.54 9.67 14.48
C MET A 203 9.25 9.17 15.91
N HIS A 204 9.37 7.88 16.18
CA HIS A 204 8.95 7.24 17.44
C HIS A 204 7.44 7.32 17.73
N HIS A 205 6.64 7.54 16.71
CA HIS A 205 5.18 7.55 16.73
C HIS A 205 4.61 6.51 15.75
N PRO A 206 4.85 5.19 15.95
CA PRO A 206 4.39 4.16 15.01
C PRO A 206 2.87 4.13 14.93
N ILE A 207 2.36 3.71 13.77
CA ILE A 207 0.91 3.64 13.55
C ILE A 207 0.29 2.56 14.43
N VAL A 208 -0.83 2.87 15.05
CA VAL A 208 -1.61 1.94 15.88
C VAL A 208 -2.08 0.75 15.04
N GLY A 209 -1.90 -0.46 15.53
CA GLY A 209 -2.28 -1.70 14.86
C GLY A 209 -1.33 -2.15 13.74
N ASP A 210 -0.22 -1.47 13.51
CA ASP A 210 0.79 -1.89 12.54
C ASP A 210 1.63 -3.05 13.07
N LYS A 211 1.29 -4.27 12.67
CA LYS A 211 1.96 -5.50 13.15
C LYS A 211 3.44 -5.57 12.78
N LEU A 212 3.88 -4.80 11.78
CA LEU A 212 5.24 -4.84 11.27
C LEU A 212 6.14 -3.78 11.92
N TYR A 213 5.65 -2.55 12.08
CA TYR A 213 6.41 -1.42 12.61
C TYR A 213 6.06 -1.04 14.05
N ASN A 214 4.94 -1.57 14.57
CA ASN A 214 4.51 -1.47 15.96
C ASN A 214 4.13 -2.86 16.49
N PRO A 215 5.11 -3.73 16.78
CA PRO A 215 4.84 -5.12 17.17
C PRO A 215 4.26 -5.26 18.58
N ASN A 216 4.17 -4.17 19.33
CA ASN A 216 3.58 -4.17 20.66
C ASN A 216 2.11 -4.56 20.60
N LYS A 217 1.60 -5.16 21.70
CA LYS A 217 0.20 -5.56 21.80
C LYS A 217 -0.70 -4.32 21.66
N CYS A 218 -1.45 -4.26 20.56
CA CYS A 218 -2.44 -3.22 20.33
C CYS A 218 -3.61 -3.37 21.31
N LYS A 219 -4.02 -2.28 21.96
CA LYS A 219 -5.16 -2.27 22.90
C LYS A 219 -6.51 -2.38 22.19
N PHE A 220 -6.54 -2.05 20.90
CA PHE A 220 -7.74 -2.08 20.08
C PHE A 220 -7.78 -3.40 19.29
N ASN A 221 -8.99 -3.94 19.09
CA ASN A 221 -9.19 -5.12 18.25
C ASN A 221 -9.13 -4.69 16.77
N LEU A 222 -7.93 -4.80 16.17
CA LEU A 222 -7.64 -4.35 14.81
C LEU A 222 -7.03 -5.48 13.95
N ASN A 223 -7.43 -5.54 12.71
CA ASN A 223 -6.87 -6.46 11.72
C ASN A 223 -5.54 -5.96 11.11
N GLY A 224 -5.29 -4.64 11.14
CA GLY A 224 -4.11 -4.00 10.58
C GLY A 224 -3.97 -2.55 11.04
N GLN A 225 -3.05 -1.81 10.42
CA GLN A 225 -2.74 -0.43 10.76
C GLN A 225 -3.92 0.54 10.58
N LEU A 226 -4.10 1.47 11.52
CA LEU A 226 -5.02 2.60 11.39
C LEU A 226 -4.42 3.66 10.46
N LEU A 227 -4.41 3.34 9.16
CA LEU A 227 -3.94 4.18 8.07
C LEU A 227 -4.96 4.16 6.94
N HIS A 228 -5.45 5.33 6.54
CA HIS A 228 -6.52 5.49 5.56
C HIS A 228 -6.17 6.58 4.55
N ALA A 229 -6.24 6.27 3.26
CA ALA A 229 -6.07 7.23 2.16
C ALA A 229 -7.33 8.08 2.04
N LYS A 230 -7.37 9.19 2.77
CA LYS A 230 -8.56 10.02 3.04
C LYS A 230 -8.96 10.89 1.86
N LYS A 231 -7.96 11.47 1.15
CA LYS A 231 -8.20 12.43 0.06
C LYS A 231 -7.22 12.21 -1.08
N LEU A 232 -7.74 12.32 -2.30
CA LEU A 232 -6.98 12.21 -3.54
C LEU A 232 -7.33 13.40 -4.45
N THR A 233 -6.33 14.18 -4.89
CA THR A 233 -6.51 15.25 -5.87
C THR A 233 -5.64 14.97 -7.08
N LEU A 234 -6.22 15.06 -8.27
CA LEU A 234 -5.56 14.84 -9.54
C LEU A 234 -6.09 15.77 -10.63
N ILE A 235 -5.36 15.90 -11.70
CA ILE A 235 -5.83 16.54 -12.95
C ILE A 235 -6.41 15.46 -13.84
N HIS A 236 -7.65 15.63 -14.26
CA HIS A 236 -8.31 14.66 -15.13
C HIS A 236 -7.57 14.52 -16.47
N PRO A 237 -7.24 13.31 -16.93
CA PRO A 237 -6.38 13.09 -18.09
C PRO A 237 -6.84 13.78 -19.38
N THR A 238 -8.15 13.80 -19.63
CA THR A 238 -8.73 14.34 -20.87
C THR A 238 -9.27 15.76 -20.71
N THR A 239 -9.97 16.04 -19.61
CA THR A 239 -10.61 17.36 -19.42
C THR A 239 -9.67 18.40 -18.82
N HIS A 240 -8.51 17.98 -18.31
CA HIS A 240 -7.50 18.81 -17.61
C HIS A 240 -8.04 19.60 -16.40
N LYS A 241 -9.21 19.24 -15.91
CA LYS A 241 -9.79 19.83 -14.69
C LYS A 241 -9.20 19.19 -13.46
N GLU A 242 -8.92 20.00 -12.43
CA GLU A 242 -8.56 19.47 -11.12
C GLU A 242 -9.79 18.81 -10.49
N MET A 243 -9.63 17.58 -10.01
CA MET A 243 -10.66 16.82 -9.33
C MET A 243 -10.14 16.39 -7.97
N THR A 244 -10.97 16.54 -6.95
CA THR A 244 -10.68 16.12 -5.59
C THR A 244 -11.74 15.14 -5.13
N PHE A 245 -11.29 14.00 -4.63
CA PHE A 245 -12.12 12.95 -4.05
C PHE A 245 -11.79 12.80 -2.57
N GLU A 246 -12.81 12.55 -1.78
CA GLU A 246 -12.70 12.31 -0.35
C GLU A 246 -13.64 11.16 0.03
N CYS A 247 -13.21 10.27 0.93
CA CYS A 247 -14.05 9.21 1.46
C CYS A 247 -14.15 9.29 2.98
N ASN A 248 -15.22 8.73 3.54
CA ASN A 248 -15.40 8.63 4.98
C ASN A 248 -14.37 7.69 5.59
N LEU A 249 -14.08 7.86 6.86
CA LEU A 249 -13.29 6.90 7.61
C LEU A 249 -14.08 5.58 7.73
N PRO A 250 -13.43 4.43 7.65
CA PRO A 250 -14.11 3.16 7.85
C PRO A 250 -14.48 2.95 9.34
N ASP A 251 -15.52 2.17 9.60
CA ASP A 251 -16.09 1.95 10.94
C ASP A 251 -15.05 1.56 11.99
N TYR A 252 -14.07 0.72 11.63
CA TYR A 252 -13.02 0.32 12.58
C TYR A 252 -12.13 1.49 12.99
N PHE A 253 -11.94 2.48 12.12
CA PHE A 253 -11.16 3.68 12.39
C PHE A 253 -11.97 4.64 13.27
N GLU A 254 -13.23 4.93 12.91
CA GLU A 254 -14.13 5.77 13.68
C GLU A 254 -14.40 5.21 15.07
N ARG A 255 -14.56 3.89 15.20
CA ARG A 255 -14.70 3.22 16.50
C ARG A 255 -13.52 3.53 17.42
N VAL A 256 -12.28 3.54 16.92
CA VAL A 256 -11.12 3.87 17.76
C VAL A 256 -11.11 5.34 18.14
N ILE A 257 -11.44 6.25 17.22
CA ILE A 257 -11.60 7.68 17.55
C ILE A 257 -12.62 7.85 18.69
N ASN A 258 -13.79 7.22 18.56
CA ASN A 258 -14.85 7.31 19.58
C ASN A 258 -14.42 6.74 20.94
N ILE A 259 -13.65 5.65 20.96
CA ILE A 259 -13.08 5.10 22.20
C ILE A 259 -12.12 6.12 22.83
N LEU A 260 -11.23 6.72 22.03
CA LEU A 260 -10.25 7.69 22.51
C LEU A 260 -10.90 8.99 23.00
N ASP A 261 -11.95 9.43 22.33
CA ASP A 261 -12.71 10.62 22.71
C ASP A 261 -13.45 10.47 24.05
N ASN A 262 -13.88 9.23 24.35
CA ASN A 262 -14.60 8.92 25.59
C ASN A 262 -13.66 8.39 26.70
N SER A 263 -12.38 8.23 26.44
CA SER A 263 -11.38 7.83 27.46
C SER A 263 -10.92 9.10 28.19
N LYS A 264 -11.41 9.30 29.40
CA LYS A 264 -10.93 10.32 30.35
C LYS A 264 -9.69 9.86 31.09
#